data_aaba0554a999b5f4030a511c6b89fab1
#
_entry.id   aaba0554a999b5f4030a511c6b89fab1
#
_cell.length_a   1.000
_cell.length_b   1.000
_cell.length_c   1.000
_cell.angle_alpha   90.00
_cell.angle_beta   90.00
_cell.angle_gamma   90.00
#
_symmetry.space_group_name_H-M   'P 1'
#
loop_
_entity.id
_entity.type
_entity.pdbx_description
1 polymer ?
#
loop_
_entity_poly.entity_id
_entity_poly.type
_entity_poly.pdbx_seq_one_letter_code
_entity_poly.pdbx_strand_id
1 'polypeptide(L)'
;MSIPDPSPEIIASVEAAIAWFKANKITGIMRENFTNSEGQKDYRMIPCPQDDYPCPVLWARFYTLEDNRPFFCDRDGVKKYDISEIGYERRNGYSWYNNAGLKVLKKYEQWKKRIGN
;
A
#
# COMPACT_ATOMS: atom_id res chain seq x y z
N MET A 1 1.18 -20.15 2.63
CA MET A 1 0.04 -21.05 2.56
C MET A 1 0.51 -22.49 2.46
N SER A 2 0.05 -23.28 3.40
CA SER A 2 0.52 -24.65 3.54
C SER A 2 -0.59 -25.67 3.36
N ILE A 3 -1.74 -25.28 2.84
CA ILE A 3 -2.87 -26.19 2.63
C ILE A 3 -2.59 -27.01 1.37
N PRO A 4 -2.42 -28.35 1.48
CA PRO A 4 -2.04 -29.16 0.31
C PRO A 4 -3.14 -29.22 -0.76
N ASP A 5 -4.40 -29.33 -0.35
CA ASP A 5 -5.53 -29.45 -1.27
C ASP A 5 -6.59 -28.42 -0.97
N PRO A 6 -6.35 -27.15 -1.33
CA PRO A 6 -7.31 -26.09 -1.02
C PRO A 6 -8.61 -26.28 -1.79
N SER A 7 -9.73 -25.98 -1.13
CA SER A 7 -11.04 -26.05 -1.77
C SER A 7 -11.21 -24.97 -2.84
N PRO A 8 -12.15 -25.14 -3.78
CA PRO A 8 -12.43 -24.09 -4.76
C PRO A 8 -12.78 -22.74 -4.14
N GLU A 9 -13.46 -22.73 -2.98
CA GLU A 9 -13.80 -21.52 -2.27
C GLU A 9 -12.57 -20.80 -1.75
N ILE A 10 -11.60 -21.56 -1.23
CA ILE A 10 -10.34 -20.98 -0.76
C ILE A 10 -9.56 -20.40 -1.94
N ILE A 11 -9.49 -21.12 -3.05
CA ILE A 11 -8.81 -20.64 -4.25
C ILE A 11 -9.46 -19.34 -4.74
N ALA A 12 -10.79 -19.30 -4.81
CA ALA A 12 -11.50 -18.10 -5.25
C ALA A 12 -11.24 -16.92 -4.33
N SER A 13 -11.20 -17.13 -3.01
CA SER A 13 -10.92 -16.07 -2.04
C SER A 13 -9.51 -15.53 -2.21
N VAL A 14 -8.53 -16.41 -2.39
CA VAL A 14 -7.14 -16.00 -2.62
C VAL A 14 -7.02 -15.20 -3.91
N GLU A 15 -7.64 -15.69 -4.99
CA GLU A 15 -7.60 -15.00 -6.29
C GLU A 15 -8.23 -13.61 -6.20
N ALA A 16 -9.34 -13.47 -5.47
CA ALA A 16 -9.99 -12.19 -5.29
C ALA A 16 -9.09 -11.21 -4.51
N ALA A 17 -8.43 -11.69 -3.45
CA ALA A 17 -7.51 -10.84 -2.69
C ALA A 17 -6.33 -10.39 -3.55
N ILE A 18 -5.77 -11.29 -4.35
CA ILE A 18 -4.65 -10.94 -5.23
C ILE A 18 -5.07 -9.94 -6.29
N ALA A 19 -6.27 -10.12 -6.85
CA ALA A 19 -6.81 -9.16 -7.81
C ALA A 19 -6.96 -7.77 -7.20
N TRP A 20 -7.40 -7.70 -5.93
CA TRP A 20 -7.50 -6.43 -5.22
C TRP A 20 -6.12 -5.78 -5.06
N PHE A 21 -5.10 -6.52 -4.62
CA PHE A 21 -3.75 -5.99 -4.49
C PHE A 21 -3.21 -5.46 -5.82
N LYS A 22 -3.41 -6.20 -6.90
CA LYS A 22 -2.95 -5.76 -8.23
C LYS A 22 -3.68 -4.52 -8.71
N ALA A 23 -4.99 -4.46 -8.47
CA ALA A 23 -5.82 -3.33 -8.92
C ALA A 23 -5.56 -2.06 -8.13
N ASN A 24 -5.17 -2.17 -6.85
CA ASN A 24 -5.08 -1.03 -5.95
C ASN A 24 -3.64 -0.65 -5.59
N LYS A 25 -2.65 -1.22 -6.26
CA LYS A 25 -1.27 -0.80 -6.07
C LYS A 25 -1.09 0.66 -6.47
N ILE A 26 -0.26 1.36 -5.73
CA ILE A 26 0.03 2.77 -5.96
C ILE A 26 1.42 2.88 -6.59
N THR A 27 1.49 3.50 -7.74
CA THR A 27 2.76 3.72 -8.45
C THR A 27 2.85 5.18 -8.87
N GLY A 28 4.04 5.59 -9.28
CA GLY A 28 4.24 6.95 -9.79
C GLY A 28 4.51 8.00 -8.71
N ILE A 29 4.55 7.61 -7.45
CA ILE A 29 4.91 8.51 -6.36
C ILE A 29 5.99 7.88 -5.49
N MET A 30 6.72 8.71 -4.78
CA MET A 30 7.76 8.27 -3.87
C MET A 30 7.84 9.19 -2.67
N ARG A 31 8.43 8.69 -1.59
CA ARG A 31 8.63 9.45 -0.37
C ARG A 31 9.85 10.36 -0.51
N GLU A 32 9.67 11.62 -0.16
CA GLU A 32 10.77 12.58 -0.05
C GLU A 32 10.89 13.01 1.41
N ASN A 33 12.04 12.73 2.02
CA ASN A 33 12.32 13.14 3.39
C ASN A 33 12.89 14.55 3.38
N PHE A 34 12.48 15.36 4.35
CA PHE A 34 12.96 16.73 4.49
C PHE A 34 12.95 17.15 5.95
N THR A 35 13.59 18.27 6.25
CA THR A 35 13.53 18.88 7.57
C THR A 35 12.55 20.04 7.49
N ASN A 36 11.52 20.02 8.36
CA ASN A 36 10.51 21.07 8.35
C ASN A 36 11.01 22.36 9.01
N SER A 37 10.16 23.39 9.03
CA SER A 37 10.50 24.70 9.57
C SER A 37 10.84 24.67 11.07
N GLU A 38 10.44 23.63 11.77
CA GLU A 38 10.72 23.47 13.21
C GLU A 38 11.94 22.58 13.46
N GLY A 39 12.69 22.22 12.43
CA GLY A 39 13.88 21.40 12.56
C GLY A 39 13.62 19.91 12.73
N GLN A 40 12.40 19.46 12.48
CA GLN A 40 12.00 18.07 12.65
C GLN A 40 12.08 17.31 11.33
N LYS A 41 12.41 16.02 11.43
CA LYS A 41 12.36 15.13 10.25
C LYS A 41 10.92 14.88 9.85
N ASP A 42 10.60 15.14 8.60
CA ASP A 42 9.26 14.97 8.06
C ASP A 42 9.37 14.35 6.68
N TYR A 43 8.25 14.08 6.05
CA TYR A 43 8.24 13.57 4.67
C TYR A 43 6.98 14.01 3.93
N ARG A 44 7.07 13.91 2.63
CA ARG A 44 5.93 14.12 1.73
C ARG A 44 6.02 13.13 0.58
N MET A 45 4.92 12.94 -0.12
CA MET A 45 4.91 12.12 -1.32
C MET A 45 5.00 13.03 -2.53
N ILE A 46 5.90 12.71 -3.44
CA ILE A 46 6.15 13.49 -4.65
C ILE A 46 6.03 12.60 -5.88
N PRO A 47 5.82 13.18 -7.06
CA PRO A 47 5.89 12.39 -8.30
C PRO A 47 7.24 11.73 -8.44
N CYS A 48 7.24 10.46 -8.84
CA CYS A 48 8.47 9.70 -9.03
C CYS A 48 9.00 9.93 -10.43
N PRO A 49 10.29 10.32 -10.60
CA PRO A 49 10.90 10.39 -11.92
C PRO A 49 10.89 9.00 -12.55
N GLN A 50 10.46 8.89 -13.80
CA GLN A 50 10.20 7.57 -14.38
C GLN A 50 11.35 6.96 -15.17
N ASP A 51 12.26 7.78 -15.70
CA ASP A 51 13.19 7.29 -16.69
C ASP A 51 14.30 6.40 -16.13
N ASP A 52 15.01 6.85 -15.10
CA ASP A 52 16.15 6.12 -14.57
C ASP A 52 16.04 5.79 -13.10
N TYR A 53 14.87 6.03 -12.50
CA TYR A 53 14.69 5.87 -11.07
C TYR A 53 13.72 4.73 -10.79
N PRO A 54 14.12 3.74 -9.95
CA PRO A 54 13.22 2.64 -9.60
C PRO A 54 12.11 3.15 -8.68
N CYS A 55 10.93 3.35 -9.25
CA CYS A 55 9.78 3.85 -8.47
C CYS A 55 9.22 2.75 -7.59
N PRO A 56 8.87 3.05 -6.34
CA PRO A 56 8.31 2.06 -5.44
C PRO A 56 6.90 1.65 -5.85
N VAL A 57 6.53 0.42 -5.50
CA VAL A 57 5.15 -0.05 -5.58
C VAL A 57 4.62 -0.07 -4.15
N LEU A 58 3.55 0.65 -3.92
CA LEU A 58 3.05 0.90 -2.57
C LEU A 58 1.57 0.57 -2.45
N TRP A 59 1.13 0.40 -1.21
CA TRP A 59 -0.28 0.31 -0.85
C TRP A 59 -0.51 1.26 0.31
N ALA A 60 -1.70 1.85 0.36
CA ALA A 60 -2.09 2.70 1.48
C ALA A 60 -2.56 1.84 2.65
N ARG A 61 -2.53 2.41 3.84
CA ARG A 61 -3.02 1.74 5.04
C ARG A 61 -4.53 1.59 5.04
N PHE A 62 -5.24 2.60 4.55
CA PHE A 62 -6.70 2.62 4.53
C PHE A 62 -7.23 2.98 3.15
N TYR A 63 -8.34 2.36 2.79
CA TYR A 63 -9.05 2.60 1.53
C TYR A 63 -10.53 2.78 1.83
N THR A 64 -11.19 3.66 1.08
CA THR A 64 -12.64 3.82 1.20
C THR A 64 -13.35 2.56 0.70
N LEU A 65 -14.49 2.24 1.33
CA LEU A 65 -15.25 1.06 0.93
C LEU A 65 -15.96 1.24 -0.41
N GLU A 66 -16.31 2.47 -0.74
CA GLU A 66 -17.11 2.76 -1.93
C GLU A 66 -16.31 2.62 -3.22
N ASP A 67 -15.08 3.15 -3.24
CA ASP A 67 -14.31 3.24 -4.48
C ASP A 67 -12.83 2.88 -4.32
N ASN A 68 -12.46 2.25 -3.20
CA ASN A 68 -11.08 1.85 -2.91
C ASN A 68 -10.09 3.01 -3.06
N ARG A 69 -10.47 4.18 -2.62
CA ARG A 69 -9.60 5.35 -2.67
C ARG A 69 -8.76 5.43 -1.39
N PRO A 70 -7.43 5.56 -1.49
CA PRO A 70 -6.59 5.74 -0.31
C PRO A 70 -7.01 6.98 0.48
N PHE A 71 -7.03 6.88 1.80
CA PHE A 71 -7.34 8.03 2.63
C PHE A 71 -6.49 8.07 3.88
N PHE A 72 -6.45 9.24 4.50
CA PHE A 72 -5.66 9.54 5.69
C PHE A 72 -6.55 10.29 6.66
N CYS A 73 -6.25 10.23 7.95
CA CYS A 73 -7.01 11.01 8.92
C CYS A 73 -6.16 11.35 10.14
N ASP A 74 -6.47 12.50 10.73
CA ASP A 74 -5.98 12.87 12.05
C ASP A 74 -6.86 12.23 13.12
N ARG A 75 -6.63 12.60 14.37
CA ARG A 75 -7.39 12.05 15.51
C ARG A 75 -8.87 12.42 15.48
N ASP A 76 -9.24 13.42 14.69
CA ASP A 76 -10.63 13.82 14.51
C ASP A 76 -11.44 12.85 13.65
N GLY A 77 -10.78 11.90 12.98
CA GLY A 77 -11.46 10.91 12.15
C GLY A 77 -11.97 11.42 10.83
N VAL A 78 -11.66 12.67 10.46
CA VAL A 78 -12.08 13.23 9.18
C VAL A 78 -11.19 12.72 8.07
N LYS A 79 -11.78 12.15 7.02
CA LYS A 79 -11.03 11.61 5.89
C LYS A 79 -10.36 12.73 5.07
N LYS A 80 -9.08 12.52 4.79
CA LYS A 80 -8.31 13.38 3.89
C LYS A 80 -7.74 12.50 2.79
N TYR A 81 -7.50 13.07 1.65
CA TYR A 81 -7.06 12.30 0.49
C TYR A 81 -5.63 12.62 0.05
N ASP A 82 -4.95 13.46 0.79
CA ASP A 82 -3.53 13.78 0.59
C ASP A 82 -2.85 13.75 1.95
N ILE A 83 -1.73 13.03 2.03
CA ILE A 83 -1.03 12.87 3.31
C ILE A 83 -0.53 14.21 3.86
N SER A 84 -0.34 15.20 3.02
CA SER A 84 0.06 16.54 3.47
C SER A 84 -1.03 17.24 4.26
N GLU A 85 -2.28 16.78 4.17
CA GLU A 85 -3.41 17.38 4.86
C GLU A 85 -3.53 16.95 6.32
N ILE A 86 -2.79 15.93 6.75
CA ILE A 86 -2.80 15.50 8.15
C ILE A 86 -1.60 16.08 8.89
N GLY A 87 -1.74 16.18 10.22
CA GLY A 87 -0.71 16.79 11.05
C GLY A 87 0.57 15.98 11.13
N TYR A 88 1.64 16.63 11.56
CA TYR A 88 2.98 16.04 11.67
C TYR A 88 2.97 14.76 12.51
N GLU A 89 2.32 14.77 13.67
CA GLU A 89 2.30 13.63 14.58
C GLU A 89 1.70 12.39 13.93
N ARG A 90 0.53 12.53 13.29
CA ARG A 90 -0.15 11.42 12.66
C ARG A 90 0.60 10.97 11.42
N ARG A 91 1.12 11.90 10.63
CA ARG A 91 1.85 11.55 9.41
C ARG A 91 3.09 10.72 9.72
N ASN A 92 3.82 11.08 10.77
CA ASN A 92 5.06 10.39 11.13
C ASN A 92 4.89 9.27 12.15
N GLY A 93 3.74 9.19 12.81
CA GLY A 93 3.44 8.17 13.79
C GLY A 93 2.88 6.87 13.24
N TYR A 94 2.51 6.85 11.97
CA TYR A 94 1.91 5.68 11.32
C TYR A 94 2.54 5.43 9.97
N SER A 95 2.55 4.16 9.57
CA SER A 95 2.96 3.78 8.21
C SER A 95 1.74 3.85 7.28
N TRP A 96 1.52 5.03 6.68
CA TRP A 96 0.39 5.24 5.79
C TRP A 96 0.56 4.57 4.42
N TYR A 97 1.81 4.44 3.98
CA TYR A 97 2.16 3.74 2.76
C TYR A 97 3.16 2.63 3.09
N ASN A 98 3.04 1.49 2.42
CA ASN A 98 3.97 0.39 2.62
C ASN A 98 4.04 -0.46 1.36
N ASN A 99 5.00 -1.38 1.32
CA ASN A 99 5.18 -2.30 0.20
C ASN A 99 4.86 -3.75 0.57
N ALA A 100 4.08 -3.96 1.63
CA ALA A 100 3.78 -5.31 2.12
C ALA A 100 3.06 -6.16 1.07
N GLY A 101 2.31 -5.54 0.17
CA GLY A 101 1.64 -6.25 -0.91
C GLY A 101 2.59 -6.97 -1.85
N LEU A 102 3.82 -6.51 -2.00
CA LEU A 102 4.81 -7.21 -2.82
C LEU A 102 5.11 -8.59 -2.26
N LYS A 103 5.21 -8.71 -0.94
CA LYS A 103 5.43 -10.02 -0.29
C LYS A 103 4.23 -10.94 -0.49
N VAL A 104 3.03 -10.40 -0.42
CA VAL A 104 1.79 -11.16 -0.65
C VAL A 104 1.77 -11.71 -2.07
N LEU A 105 2.06 -10.86 -3.05
CA LEU A 105 2.08 -11.27 -4.45
C LEU A 105 3.15 -12.33 -4.72
N LYS A 106 4.32 -12.20 -4.13
CA LYS A 106 5.39 -13.19 -4.27
C LYS A 106 5.00 -14.53 -3.67
N LYS A 107 4.40 -14.53 -2.48
CA LYS A 107 3.94 -15.76 -1.84
C LYS A 107 2.83 -16.42 -2.65
N TYR A 108 1.96 -15.64 -3.26
CA TYR A 108 0.92 -16.16 -4.13
C TYR A 108 1.52 -16.90 -5.33
N GLU A 109 2.51 -16.32 -5.97
CA GLU A 109 3.16 -16.97 -7.12
C GLU A 109 3.79 -18.30 -6.72
N GLN A 110 4.44 -18.35 -5.56
CA GLN A 110 5.01 -19.61 -5.05
C GLN A 110 3.94 -20.64 -4.74
N TRP A 111 2.85 -20.23 -4.12
CA TRP A 111 1.74 -21.11 -3.79
C TRP A 111 1.08 -21.66 -5.05
N LYS A 112 0.87 -20.81 -6.05
CA LYS A 112 0.26 -21.24 -7.30
C LYS A 112 1.09 -22.29 -8.01
N LYS A 113 2.40 -22.15 -8.01
CA LYS A 113 3.30 -23.16 -8.58
C LYS A 113 3.18 -24.49 -7.84
N ARG A 114 2.98 -24.45 -6.52
CA ARG A 114 2.90 -25.63 -5.69
C ARG A 114 1.63 -26.43 -5.92
N ILE A 115 0.51 -25.76 -6.14
CA ILE A 115 -0.79 -26.44 -6.20
C ILE A 115 -1.24 -26.84 -7.60
N GLY A 116 -0.67 -26.30 -8.64
CA GLY A 116 -1.29 -26.53 -9.90
C GLY A 116 -0.39 -26.66 -11.09
N ASN A 117 0.81 -26.49 -10.90
CA ASN A 117 1.69 -26.45 -12.04
C ASN A 117 3.04 -27.04 -11.80
#